data_e4254cb39cead8bfb9edecef1e60c864
#
_entry.id   e4254cb39cead8bfb9edecef1e60c864
#
_cell.length_a   1.000
_cell.length_b   1.000
_cell.length_c   1.000
_cell.angle_alpha   90.00
_cell.angle_beta   90.00
_cell.angle_gamma   90.00
#
_symmetry.space_group_name_H-M   'P 1'
#
loop_
_entity.id
_entity.type
_entity.pdbx_description
1 polymer ?
#
loop_
_entity_poly.entity_id
_entity_poly.type
_entity_poly.pdbx_seq_one_letter_code
_entity_poly.pdbx_strand_id
1 'polypeptide(L)'
;LQEKVKGHATVVPSNVALFLCRCFRSGNVRIQAEMTSIQTELMHNTERVGEVVNASLMLARELKILAINAAIEAARSGDYGLGFAVVADRIKQLADNFSQNSVLAEEINSSVDMMAHSLLDSIKRLATDGDSDGAIVSHESRFIKTVDK
;
A
#
# COMPACT_ATOMS: atom_id res chain seq x y z
N LEU A 1 53.57 37.95 -2.89
CA LEU A 1 53.18 36.75 -3.64
C LEU A 1 51.80 36.35 -3.18
N GLN A 2 50.75 36.96 -3.80
CA GLN A 2 49.35 36.54 -3.63
C GLN A 2 48.96 35.85 -4.93
N GLU A 3 48.89 34.54 -4.83
CA GLU A 3 48.43 33.68 -5.95
C GLU A 3 46.90 33.71 -6.02
N LYS A 4 46.45 34.26 -7.12
CA LYS A 4 45.03 34.47 -7.47
C LYS A 4 44.44 33.13 -7.83
N VAL A 5 43.77 32.46 -6.91
CA VAL A 5 42.94 31.31 -7.22
C VAL A 5 41.71 31.82 -8.01
N LYS A 6 41.76 31.76 -9.30
CA LYS A 6 40.60 31.93 -10.18
C LYS A 6 39.73 30.68 -10.08
N GLY A 7 38.69 30.74 -9.23
CA GLY A 7 37.64 29.75 -9.26
C GLY A 7 36.94 29.78 -10.62
N HIS A 8 37.12 28.74 -11.40
CA HIS A 8 36.30 28.50 -12.57
C HIS A 8 34.90 28.09 -12.08
N ALA A 9 34.04 29.08 -11.91
CA ALA A 9 32.61 28.81 -11.86
C ALA A 9 32.21 28.31 -13.27
N THR A 10 32.00 27.03 -13.40
CA THR A 10 31.41 26.41 -14.59
C THR A 10 29.99 26.93 -14.71
N VAL A 11 29.82 28.00 -15.47
CA VAL A 11 28.49 28.53 -15.82
C VAL A 11 27.84 27.50 -16.72
N VAL A 12 26.92 26.69 -16.16
CA VAL A 12 26.11 25.78 -16.95
C VAL A 12 25.23 26.63 -17.88
N PRO A 13 25.32 26.44 -19.22
CA PRO A 13 24.50 27.23 -20.14
C PRO A 13 23.02 27.13 -19.77
N SER A 14 22.33 28.27 -19.75
CA SER A 14 20.90 28.37 -19.36
C SER A 14 20.02 27.34 -20.08
N ASN A 15 20.37 27.00 -21.32
CA ASN A 15 19.66 26.01 -22.13
C ASN A 15 19.80 24.59 -21.60
N VAL A 16 20.95 24.24 -21.01
CA VAL A 16 21.19 22.91 -20.41
C VAL A 16 20.47 22.80 -19.06
N ALA A 17 20.51 23.86 -18.26
CA ALA A 17 19.77 23.91 -17.00
C ALA A 17 18.26 23.78 -17.22
N LEU A 18 17.70 24.51 -18.21
CA LEU A 18 16.30 24.41 -18.60
C LEU A 18 15.93 23.03 -19.15
N PHE A 19 16.81 22.42 -19.93
CA PHE A 19 16.61 21.07 -20.47
C PHE A 19 16.60 20.02 -19.35
N LEU A 20 17.56 20.07 -18.43
CA LEU A 20 17.62 19.17 -17.27
C LEU A 20 16.42 19.33 -16.35
N CYS A 21 15.99 20.57 -16.08
CA CYS A 21 14.80 20.85 -15.29
C CYS A 21 13.53 20.30 -15.93
N ARG A 22 13.42 20.39 -17.26
CA ARG A 22 12.28 19.84 -18.02
C ARG A 22 12.26 18.32 -18.00
N CYS A 23 13.42 17.67 -18.18
CA CYS A 23 13.56 16.22 -18.11
C CYS A 23 13.25 15.69 -16.71
N PHE A 24 13.75 16.36 -15.67
CA PHE A 24 13.52 15.98 -14.28
C PHE A 24 12.04 16.13 -13.88
N ARG A 25 11.41 17.24 -14.26
CA ARG A 25 9.98 17.48 -14.02
C ARG A 25 9.10 16.47 -14.78
N SER A 26 9.42 16.16 -16.03
CA SER A 26 8.68 15.17 -16.81
C SER A 26 8.80 13.76 -16.21
N GLY A 27 10.01 13.39 -15.73
CA GLY A 27 10.23 12.12 -15.05
C GLY A 27 9.44 12.00 -13.75
N ASN A 28 9.43 13.04 -12.91
CA ASN A 28 8.68 13.06 -11.65
C ASN A 28 7.18 12.92 -11.86
N VAL A 29 6.59 13.66 -12.80
CA VAL A 29 5.16 13.59 -13.11
C VAL A 29 4.76 12.17 -13.56
N ARG A 30 5.60 11.52 -14.37
CA ARG A 30 5.32 10.17 -14.84
C ARG A 30 5.38 9.15 -13.71
N ILE A 31 6.39 9.22 -12.85
CA ILE A 31 6.54 8.34 -11.68
C ILE A 31 5.35 8.53 -10.73
N GLN A 32 4.92 9.75 -10.48
CA GLN A 32 3.76 10.04 -9.63
C GLN A 32 2.47 9.45 -10.21
N ALA A 33 2.25 9.56 -11.52
CA ALA A 33 1.08 9.00 -12.17
C ALA A 33 1.05 7.46 -12.09
N GLU A 34 2.18 6.80 -12.33
CA GLU A 34 2.31 5.35 -12.22
C GLU A 34 2.09 4.89 -10.76
N MET A 35 2.65 5.59 -9.79
CA MET A 35 2.47 5.27 -8.36
C MET A 35 1.04 5.47 -7.88
N THR A 36 0.36 6.52 -8.35
CA THR A 36 -1.07 6.73 -8.04
C THR A 36 -1.94 5.61 -8.63
N SER A 37 -1.61 5.14 -9.83
CA SER A 37 -2.30 4.01 -10.46
C SER A 37 -2.12 2.72 -9.66
N ILE A 38 -0.88 2.39 -9.28
CA ILE A 38 -0.58 1.21 -8.45
C ILE A 38 -1.32 1.26 -7.12
N GLN A 39 -1.38 2.42 -6.49
CA GLN A 39 -2.09 2.58 -5.23
C GLN A 39 -3.60 2.37 -5.39
N THR A 40 -4.22 2.95 -6.42
CA THR A 40 -5.64 2.76 -6.68
C THR A 40 -5.96 1.27 -6.87
N GLU A 41 -5.11 0.56 -7.60
CA GLU A 41 -5.23 -0.89 -7.79
C GLU A 41 -5.04 -1.66 -6.48
N LEU A 42 -4.07 -1.27 -5.67
CA LEU A 42 -3.82 -1.89 -4.37
C LEU A 42 -5.00 -1.71 -3.42
N MET A 43 -5.55 -0.50 -3.30
CA MET A 43 -6.75 -0.22 -2.50
C MET A 43 -7.95 -1.02 -2.96
N HIS A 44 -8.17 -1.11 -4.27
CA HIS A 44 -9.25 -1.93 -4.81
C HIS A 44 -9.07 -3.43 -4.50
N ASN A 45 -7.84 -3.92 -4.55
CA ASN A 45 -7.54 -5.32 -4.22
C ASN A 45 -7.70 -5.59 -2.71
N THR A 46 -7.32 -4.67 -1.82
CA THR A 46 -7.52 -4.83 -0.37
C THR A 46 -9.01 -4.84 -0.01
N GLU A 47 -9.82 -4.00 -0.66
CA GLU A 47 -11.28 -4.01 -0.49
C GLU A 47 -11.88 -5.37 -0.89
N ARG A 48 -11.52 -5.89 -2.06
CA ARG A 48 -11.98 -7.21 -2.53
C ARG A 48 -11.54 -8.35 -1.62
N VAL A 49 -10.32 -8.30 -1.13
CA VAL A 49 -9.83 -9.29 -0.14
C VAL A 49 -10.66 -9.21 1.14
N GLY A 50 -10.98 -8.01 1.62
CA GLY A 50 -11.86 -7.82 2.78
C GLY A 50 -13.25 -8.43 2.58
N GLU A 51 -13.86 -8.28 1.41
CA GLU A 51 -15.14 -8.92 1.08
C GLU A 51 -15.05 -10.45 1.14
N VAL A 52 -13.99 -11.03 0.57
CA VAL A 52 -13.77 -12.49 0.57
C VAL A 52 -13.55 -13.00 1.99
N VAL A 53 -12.80 -12.28 2.82
CA VAL A 53 -12.56 -12.63 4.23
C VAL A 53 -13.86 -12.60 5.02
N ASN A 54 -14.69 -11.57 4.83
CA ASN A 54 -16.00 -11.47 5.50
C ASN A 54 -16.95 -12.61 5.07
N ALA A 55 -17.01 -12.93 3.78
CA ALA A 55 -17.77 -14.07 3.29
C ALA A 55 -17.28 -15.39 3.91
N SER A 56 -15.97 -15.54 4.05
CA SER A 56 -15.32 -16.70 4.65
C SER A 56 -15.68 -16.86 6.12
N LEU A 57 -15.72 -15.77 6.88
CA LEU A 57 -16.16 -15.76 8.28
C LEU A 57 -17.63 -16.15 8.43
N MET A 58 -18.49 -15.69 7.51
CA MET A 58 -19.91 -16.10 7.50
C MET A 58 -20.05 -17.60 7.26
N LEU A 59 -19.35 -18.14 6.26
CA LEU A 59 -19.36 -19.57 5.96
C LEU A 59 -18.83 -20.41 7.14
N ALA A 60 -17.78 -19.95 7.81
CA ALA A 60 -17.27 -20.64 9.02
C ALA A 60 -18.32 -20.73 10.13
N ARG A 61 -19.09 -19.66 10.33
CA ARG A 61 -20.20 -19.64 11.32
C ARG A 61 -21.32 -20.61 10.92
N GLU A 62 -21.70 -20.64 9.66
CA GLU A 62 -22.74 -21.57 9.16
C GLU A 62 -22.30 -23.03 9.30
N LEU A 63 -21.04 -23.34 8.94
CA LEU A 63 -20.45 -24.66 9.12
C LEU A 63 -20.43 -25.09 10.59
N LYS A 64 -20.11 -24.16 11.50
CA LYS A 64 -20.12 -24.43 12.95
C LYS A 64 -21.53 -24.77 13.46
N ILE A 65 -22.55 -24.02 13.00
CA ILE A 65 -23.96 -24.28 13.36
C ILE A 65 -24.39 -25.65 12.81
N LEU A 66 -24.04 -25.96 11.56
CA LEU A 66 -24.34 -27.24 10.93
C LEU A 66 -23.69 -28.39 11.68
N ALA A 67 -22.43 -28.24 12.07
CA ALA A 67 -21.69 -29.23 12.87
C ALA A 67 -22.36 -29.49 14.23
N ILE A 68 -22.82 -28.43 14.92
CA ILE A 68 -23.52 -28.54 16.20
C ILE A 68 -24.84 -29.29 16.00
N ASN A 69 -25.62 -28.95 14.97
CA ASN A 69 -26.86 -29.64 14.67
C ASN A 69 -26.65 -31.13 14.36
N ALA A 70 -25.60 -31.43 13.58
CA ALA A 70 -25.21 -32.82 13.30
C ALA A 70 -24.79 -33.58 14.56
N ALA A 71 -24.06 -32.93 15.46
CA ALA A 71 -23.68 -33.55 16.73
C ALA A 71 -24.88 -33.85 17.62
N ILE A 72 -25.90 -32.94 17.64
CA ILE A 72 -27.14 -33.15 18.38
C ILE A 72 -27.90 -34.36 17.81
N GLU A 73 -28.03 -34.47 16.46
CA GLU A 73 -28.76 -35.58 15.86
C GLU A 73 -27.99 -36.90 15.99
N ALA A 74 -26.66 -36.86 15.94
CA ALA A 74 -25.81 -38.02 16.25
C ALA A 74 -26.06 -38.52 17.71
N ALA A 75 -26.08 -37.62 18.68
CA ALA A 75 -26.37 -37.96 20.06
C ALA A 75 -27.78 -38.56 20.22
N ARG A 76 -28.78 -38.03 19.48
CA ARG A 76 -30.14 -38.52 19.49
C ARG A 76 -30.31 -39.94 18.93
N SER A 77 -29.40 -40.31 18.00
CA SER A 77 -29.36 -41.63 17.39
C SER A 77 -28.69 -42.71 18.27
N GLY A 78 -28.23 -42.37 19.48
CA GLY A 78 -27.58 -43.30 20.40
C GLY A 78 -26.36 -43.99 19.80
N ASP A 79 -26.20 -45.28 19.99
CA ASP A 79 -25.06 -46.07 19.55
C ASP A 79 -24.85 -46.02 18.04
N TYR A 80 -25.90 -45.85 17.26
CA TYR A 80 -25.85 -45.74 15.80
C TYR A 80 -25.29 -44.39 15.35
N GLY A 81 -25.30 -43.36 16.19
CA GLY A 81 -24.79 -42.03 15.90
C GLY A 81 -23.33 -41.80 16.22
N LEU A 82 -22.62 -42.72 16.87
CA LEU A 82 -21.25 -42.52 17.34
C LEU A 82 -20.28 -42.10 16.23
N GLY A 83 -20.35 -42.72 15.04
CA GLY A 83 -19.52 -42.37 13.90
C GLY A 83 -19.80 -40.95 13.37
N PHE A 84 -21.11 -40.56 13.37
CA PHE A 84 -21.50 -39.21 12.93
C PHE A 84 -21.09 -38.14 13.93
N ALA A 85 -21.07 -38.41 15.23
CA ALA A 85 -20.62 -37.50 16.26
C ALA A 85 -19.15 -37.11 16.06
N VAL A 86 -18.27 -38.06 15.70
CA VAL A 86 -16.86 -37.83 15.40
C VAL A 86 -16.70 -36.91 14.17
N VAL A 87 -17.50 -37.15 13.12
CA VAL A 87 -17.47 -36.31 11.90
C VAL A 87 -17.94 -34.91 12.24
N ALA A 88 -19.03 -34.75 12.98
CA ALA A 88 -19.56 -33.46 13.39
C ALA A 88 -18.54 -32.65 14.23
N ASP A 89 -17.84 -33.29 15.17
CA ASP A 89 -16.79 -32.65 15.95
C ASP A 89 -15.62 -32.18 15.04
N ARG A 90 -15.25 -33.02 14.06
CA ARG A 90 -14.21 -32.64 13.10
C ARG A 90 -14.59 -31.46 12.23
N ILE A 91 -15.84 -31.38 11.77
CA ILE A 91 -16.35 -30.23 11.00
C ILE A 91 -16.34 -28.97 11.87
N LYS A 92 -16.72 -29.07 13.15
CA LYS A 92 -16.66 -27.94 14.09
C LYS A 92 -15.23 -27.43 14.27
N GLN A 93 -14.25 -28.33 14.46
CA GLN A 93 -12.84 -27.95 14.58
C GLN A 93 -12.32 -27.26 13.29
N LEU A 94 -12.72 -27.77 12.12
CA LEU A 94 -12.34 -27.14 10.86
C LEU A 94 -12.96 -25.75 10.71
N ALA A 95 -14.21 -25.55 11.10
CA ALA A 95 -14.86 -24.27 11.08
C ALA A 95 -14.19 -23.26 12.02
N ASP A 96 -13.76 -23.70 13.21
CA ASP A 96 -13.03 -22.87 14.16
C ASP A 96 -11.66 -22.44 13.59
N ASN A 97 -10.89 -23.39 13.03
CA ASN A 97 -9.62 -23.09 12.39
C ASN A 97 -9.77 -22.16 11.19
N PHE A 98 -10.83 -22.34 10.40
CA PHE A 98 -11.11 -21.50 9.25
C PHE A 98 -11.44 -20.06 9.69
N SER A 99 -12.21 -19.92 10.75
CA SER A 99 -12.51 -18.60 11.36
C SER A 99 -11.23 -17.90 11.83
N GLN A 100 -10.33 -18.61 12.52
CA GLN A 100 -9.04 -18.05 12.96
C GLN A 100 -8.17 -17.59 11.79
N ASN A 101 -8.06 -18.41 10.74
CA ASN A 101 -7.30 -18.06 9.55
C ASN A 101 -7.89 -16.83 8.83
N SER A 102 -9.23 -16.69 8.82
CA SER A 102 -9.89 -15.54 8.22
C SER A 102 -9.62 -14.25 9.00
N VAL A 103 -9.61 -14.31 10.33
CA VAL A 103 -9.22 -13.16 11.18
C VAL A 103 -7.77 -12.74 10.90
N LEU A 104 -6.86 -13.70 10.80
CA LEU A 104 -5.46 -13.41 10.47
C LEU A 104 -5.32 -12.79 9.07
N ALA A 105 -6.11 -13.26 8.10
CA ALA A 105 -6.14 -12.68 6.76
C ALA A 105 -6.64 -11.24 6.77
N GLU A 106 -7.61 -10.90 7.62
CA GLU A 106 -8.10 -9.54 7.82
C GLU A 106 -7.02 -8.61 8.41
N GLU A 107 -6.27 -9.09 9.41
CA GLU A 107 -5.15 -8.34 9.99
C GLU A 107 -4.07 -8.04 8.95
N ILE A 108 -3.71 -9.04 8.14
CA ILE A 108 -2.74 -8.87 7.05
C ILE A 108 -3.27 -7.85 6.02
N ASN A 109 -4.53 -7.96 5.61
CA ASN A 109 -5.15 -7.06 4.65
C ASN A 109 -5.17 -5.62 5.16
N SER A 110 -5.50 -5.40 6.43
CA SER A 110 -5.45 -4.09 7.09
C SER A 110 -4.03 -3.52 7.15
N SER A 111 -3.03 -4.37 7.37
CA SER A 111 -1.62 -3.97 7.36
C SER A 111 -1.17 -3.51 5.96
N VAL A 112 -1.61 -4.22 4.91
CA VAL A 112 -1.34 -3.84 3.51
C VAL A 112 -1.98 -2.50 3.17
N ASP A 113 -3.21 -2.26 3.60
CA ASP A 113 -3.91 -0.99 3.40
C ASP A 113 -3.18 0.18 4.08
N MET A 114 -2.75 0.01 5.32
CA MET A 114 -1.95 1.02 6.04
C MET A 114 -0.61 1.31 5.33
N MET A 115 0.06 0.27 4.80
CA MET A 115 1.29 0.46 4.04
C MET A 115 1.05 1.23 2.74
N ALA A 116 -0.05 0.95 2.03
CA ALA A 116 -0.44 1.65 0.82
C ALA A 116 -0.65 3.15 1.09
N HIS A 117 -1.33 3.49 2.17
CA HIS A 117 -1.53 4.88 2.60
C HIS A 117 -0.21 5.58 2.99
N SER A 118 0.67 4.90 3.72
CA SER A 118 1.98 5.44 4.12
C SER A 118 2.89 5.70 2.90
N LEU A 119 2.85 4.84 1.90
CA LEU A 119 3.58 5.05 0.64
C LEU A 119 3.09 6.31 -0.07
N LEU A 120 1.78 6.54 -0.12
CA LEU A 120 1.20 7.76 -0.70
C LEU A 120 1.71 9.03 -0.04
N ASP A 121 1.67 9.06 1.28
CA ASP A 121 2.12 10.23 2.03
C ASP A 121 3.61 10.50 1.79
N SER A 122 4.40 9.44 1.66
CA SER A 122 5.83 9.55 1.32
C SER A 122 6.03 10.12 -0.09
N ILE A 123 5.26 9.67 -1.07
CA ILE A 123 5.31 10.17 -2.44
C ILE A 123 4.86 11.63 -2.52
N LYS A 124 3.79 12.01 -1.82
CA LYS A 124 3.32 13.40 -1.75
C LYS A 124 4.38 14.33 -1.16
N ARG A 125 5.09 13.90 -0.11
CA ARG A 125 6.20 14.66 0.49
C ARG A 125 7.34 14.86 -0.50
N LEU A 126 7.77 13.82 -1.20
CA LEU A 126 8.80 13.92 -2.22
C LEU A 126 8.40 14.84 -3.38
N ALA A 127 7.11 14.90 -3.72
CA ALA A 127 6.59 15.79 -4.74
C ALA A 127 6.64 17.26 -4.29
N THR A 128 6.32 17.55 -3.02
CA THR A 128 6.34 18.91 -2.48
C THR A 128 7.76 19.42 -2.24
N ASP A 129 8.68 18.57 -1.81
CA ASP A 129 10.09 18.93 -1.63
C ASP A 129 10.79 19.22 -2.98
N GLY A 130 10.43 18.53 -4.05
CA GLY A 130 10.92 18.81 -5.40
C GLY A 130 10.46 20.15 -5.99
N ASP A 131 9.35 20.71 -5.53
CA ASP A 131 8.87 22.05 -5.93
C ASP A 131 9.58 23.18 -5.16
N SER A 132 10.09 22.92 -3.95
CA SER A 132 10.87 23.90 -3.18
C SER A 132 12.26 24.16 -3.78
N ASP A 133 12.86 23.17 -4.48
CA ASP A 133 14.09 23.36 -5.23
C ASP A 133 13.90 24.26 -6.48
N GLY A 134 12.67 24.35 -7.01
CA GLY A 134 12.30 25.32 -8.04
C GLY A 134 12.39 26.78 -7.57
N ALA A 135 12.25 27.02 -6.27
CA ALA A 135 12.42 28.35 -5.67
C ALA A 135 13.89 28.80 -5.63
N ILE A 136 14.85 27.86 -5.55
CA ILE A 136 16.29 28.15 -5.56
C ILE A 136 16.71 28.66 -6.96
N VAL A 137 16.18 28.04 -8.03
CA VAL A 137 16.48 28.47 -9.41
C VAL A 137 15.88 29.85 -9.71
N SER A 138 14.76 30.21 -9.10
CA SER A 138 14.17 31.54 -9.25
C SER A 138 14.96 32.62 -8.51
N HIS A 139 15.65 32.26 -7.41
CA HIS A 139 16.50 33.18 -6.68
C HIS A 139 17.82 33.47 -7.41
N GLU A 140 18.41 32.48 -8.07
CA GLU A 140 19.62 32.67 -8.89
C GLU A 140 19.32 33.52 -10.13
N SER A 141 18.15 33.38 -10.75
CA SER A 141 17.72 34.22 -11.88
C SER A 141 17.55 35.69 -11.51
N ARG A 142 17.28 36.01 -10.26
CA ARG A 142 17.25 37.38 -9.74
C ARG A 142 18.65 37.94 -9.52
N PHE A 143 19.60 37.10 -9.09
CA PHE A 143 20.99 37.52 -8.85
C PHE A 143 21.71 37.88 -10.14
N ILE A 144 21.48 37.14 -11.23
CA ILE A 144 22.10 37.38 -12.53
C ILE A 144 21.64 38.73 -13.13
N LYS A 145 20.37 39.13 -12.92
CA LYS A 145 19.84 40.42 -13.39
C LYS A 145 20.38 41.64 -12.65
N THR A 146 21.01 41.45 -11.47
CA THR A 146 21.52 42.55 -10.64
C THR A 146 22.99 42.83 -10.90
N VAL A 147 23.72 41.95 -11.59
CA VAL A 147 25.17 42.09 -11.89
C VAL A 147 25.42 42.75 -13.26
N ASP A 148 24.39 42.84 -14.12
CA ASP A 148 24.49 43.47 -15.46
C ASP A 148 24.04 44.94 -15.47
N LYS A 149 24.04 45.62 -14.32
CA LYS A 149 23.90 47.07 -14.18
C LYS A 149 25.13 47.68 -13.52
#